data_d0f289d7db22a5ec7a89ec973ff0415c
#
_entry.id   d0f289d7db22a5ec7a89ec973ff0415c
#
_cell.length_a   1.000
_cell.length_b   1.000
_cell.length_c   1.000
_cell.angle_alpha   90.00
_cell.angle_beta   90.00
_cell.angle_gamma   90.00
#
_symmetry.space_group_name_H-M   'P 1'
#
loop_
_entity.id
_entity.type
_entity.pdbx_description
1 polymer ?
#
loop_
_entity_poly.entity_id
_entity_poly.type
_entity_poly.pdbx_seq_one_letter_code
_entity_poly.pdbx_strand_id
1 'polypeptide(L)'
;MSEPRTTSQGAKYIPWDTIPLEPLSPLLDRQFVVGDNIMVARVLLKKGCIVPEHHHVNEQVTYVLSGALKFWIDGEVIVVGAGEVLCIPSNLPHQAEALEDTVDLDVFNPPRADWINKTDDYLRGEK
;
A
#
# COMPACT_ATOMS: atom_id res chain seq x y z
N MET A 1 20.89 -13.56 -7.41
CA MET A 1 20.14 -12.54 -6.66
C MET A 1 20.88 -11.20 -6.78
N SER A 2 20.14 -10.16 -7.10
CA SER A 2 20.74 -8.83 -7.25
C SER A 2 20.72 -8.09 -5.92
N GLU A 3 21.66 -7.18 -5.76
CA GLU A 3 21.72 -6.34 -4.57
C GLU A 3 21.28 -4.92 -4.91
N PRO A 4 20.77 -4.17 -3.92
CA PRO A 4 20.44 -2.76 -4.13
C PRO A 4 21.69 -1.98 -4.47
N ARG A 5 21.53 -0.96 -5.28
CA ARG A 5 22.66 -0.06 -5.59
C ARG A 5 22.13 1.29 -6.03
N THR A 6 22.95 2.31 -5.82
CA THR A 6 22.65 3.67 -6.21
C THR A 6 23.72 4.13 -7.18
N THR A 7 23.31 4.71 -8.31
CA THR A 7 24.24 5.25 -9.29
C THR A 7 24.83 6.58 -8.82
N SER A 8 25.86 7.06 -9.52
CA SER A 8 26.52 8.31 -9.15
C SER A 8 25.60 9.53 -9.22
N GLN A 9 24.53 9.47 -10.00
CA GLN A 9 23.57 10.57 -10.09
C GLN A 9 22.26 10.30 -9.38
N GLY A 10 22.23 9.28 -8.51
CA GLY A 10 21.13 9.08 -7.59
C GLY A 10 20.03 8.14 -8.04
N ALA A 11 20.20 7.41 -9.14
CA ALA A 11 19.23 6.38 -9.50
C ALA A 11 19.38 5.19 -8.54
N LYS A 12 18.28 4.73 -7.96
CA LYS A 12 18.30 3.63 -7.00
C LYS A 12 17.69 2.39 -7.62
N TYR A 13 18.42 1.29 -7.58
CA TYR A 13 17.96 -0.03 -8.00
C TYR A 13 17.72 -0.86 -6.77
N ILE A 14 16.47 -1.29 -6.55
CA ILE A 14 16.08 -1.95 -5.30
C ILE A 14 15.20 -3.15 -5.63
N PRO A 15 15.75 -4.38 -5.60
CA PRO A 15 14.91 -5.57 -5.72
C PRO A 15 14.02 -5.73 -4.48
N TRP A 16 12.77 -6.09 -4.68
CA TRP A 16 11.83 -6.26 -3.57
C TRP A 16 12.30 -7.30 -2.54
N ASP A 17 12.98 -8.35 -2.99
CA ASP A 17 13.43 -9.40 -2.09
C ASP A 17 14.56 -8.96 -1.15
N THR A 18 15.12 -7.76 -1.36
CA THR A 18 16.10 -7.18 -0.44
C THR A 18 15.46 -6.32 0.64
N ILE A 19 14.14 -6.11 0.58
CA ILE A 19 13.39 -5.34 1.56
C ILE A 19 12.64 -6.31 2.46
N PRO A 20 12.93 -6.34 3.77
CA PRO A 20 12.20 -7.23 4.66
C PRO A 20 10.70 -6.93 4.66
N LEU A 21 9.88 -7.98 4.75
CA LEU A 21 8.46 -7.81 4.97
C LEU A 21 8.24 -7.25 6.37
N GLU A 22 7.41 -6.22 6.46
CA GLU A 22 7.02 -5.64 7.74
C GLU A 22 5.64 -6.18 8.10
N PRO A 23 5.54 -7.09 9.10
CA PRO A 23 4.23 -7.58 9.52
C PRO A 23 3.53 -6.50 10.36
N LEU A 24 2.32 -6.14 9.96
CA LEU A 24 1.52 -5.14 10.66
C LEU A 24 0.43 -5.79 11.51
N SER A 25 -0.08 -6.93 11.03
CA SER A 25 -1.07 -7.73 11.72
C SER A 25 -0.95 -9.16 11.20
N PRO A 26 -1.68 -10.13 11.77
CA PRO A 26 -1.65 -11.51 11.25
C PRO A 26 -2.09 -11.63 9.79
N LEU A 27 -2.83 -10.64 9.27
CA LEU A 27 -3.37 -10.68 7.91
C LEU A 27 -2.74 -9.67 6.97
N LEU A 28 -1.75 -8.88 7.43
CA LEU A 28 -1.27 -7.74 6.65
C LEU A 28 0.24 -7.57 6.79
N ASP A 29 0.94 -7.67 5.67
CA ASP A 29 2.38 -7.35 5.57
C ASP A 29 2.57 -6.28 4.52
N ARG A 30 3.67 -5.53 4.63
CA ARG A 30 4.01 -4.55 3.59
C ARG A 30 5.51 -4.41 3.41
N GLN A 31 5.87 -3.90 2.24
CA GLN A 31 7.20 -3.41 1.91
C GLN A 31 7.00 -2.07 1.21
N PHE A 32 7.94 -1.14 1.33
CA PHE A 32 7.85 0.09 0.54
C PHE A 32 9.23 0.66 0.22
N VAL A 33 9.25 1.45 -0.85
CA VAL A 33 10.42 2.16 -1.33
C VAL A 33 10.04 3.63 -1.44
N VAL A 34 10.92 4.51 -0.99
CA VAL A 34 10.65 5.95 -0.99
C VAL A 34 11.61 6.63 -1.96
N GLY A 35 11.04 7.33 -2.94
CA GLY A 35 11.78 8.27 -3.76
C GLY A 35 11.72 9.66 -3.14
N ASP A 36 12.03 10.70 -3.91
CA ASP A 36 11.96 12.07 -3.39
C ASP A 36 10.51 12.50 -3.16
N ASN A 37 9.65 12.25 -4.14
CA ASN A 37 8.26 12.74 -4.10
C ASN A 37 7.23 11.64 -4.15
N ILE A 38 7.65 10.39 -4.28
CA ILE A 38 6.78 9.24 -4.49
C ILE A 38 7.20 8.10 -3.59
N MET A 39 6.22 7.39 -3.06
CA MET A 39 6.42 6.12 -2.38
C MET A 39 5.71 5.03 -3.17
N VAL A 40 6.37 3.89 -3.35
CA VAL A 40 5.75 2.70 -3.92
C VAL A 40 5.74 1.63 -2.86
N ALA A 41 4.56 1.08 -2.59
CA ALA A 41 4.38 0.06 -1.55
C ALA A 41 3.82 -1.22 -2.16
N ARG A 42 4.36 -2.33 -1.69
CA ARG A 42 3.84 -3.66 -2.00
C ARG A 42 3.16 -4.17 -0.74
N VAL A 43 1.85 -4.36 -0.82
CA VAL A 43 1.02 -4.71 0.33
C VAL A 43 0.44 -6.10 0.11
N LEU A 44 0.61 -6.96 1.09
CA LEU A 44 0.11 -8.33 1.04
C LEU A 44 -0.99 -8.48 2.08
N LEU A 45 -2.21 -8.73 1.58
CA LEU A 45 -3.39 -8.85 2.43
C LEU A 45 -3.92 -10.26 2.31
N LYS A 46 -4.13 -10.93 3.44
CA LYS A 46 -4.81 -12.22 3.43
C LYS A 46 -6.32 -12.01 3.39
N LYS A 47 -7.02 -13.00 2.85
CA LYS A 47 -8.48 -12.97 2.77
C LYS A 47 -9.08 -12.58 4.11
N GLY A 48 -10.02 -11.63 4.09
CA GLY A 48 -10.68 -11.14 5.28
C GLY A 48 -9.98 -9.97 5.97
N CYS A 49 -8.79 -9.60 5.51
CA CYS A 49 -8.10 -8.43 6.07
C CYS A 49 -8.91 -7.18 5.78
N ILE A 50 -9.14 -6.39 6.81
CA ILE A 50 -9.86 -5.12 6.69
C ILE A 50 -8.90 -4.00 7.01
N VAL A 51 -8.80 -3.03 6.09
CA VAL A 51 -8.15 -1.75 6.34
C VAL A 51 -9.25 -0.79 6.73
N PRO A 52 -9.29 -0.34 8.00
CA PRO A 52 -10.38 0.52 8.48
C PRO A 52 -10.47 1.82 7.70
N GLU A 53 -11.64 2.45 7.73
CA GLU A 53 -11.82 3.73 7.07
C GLU A 53 -10.81 4.75 7.58
N HIS A 54 -10.15 5.42 6.66
CA HIS A 54 -9.13 6.42 6.96
C HIS A 54 -9.01 7.36 5.78
N HIS A 55 -8.32 8.45 6.00
CA HIS A 55 -7.95 9.37 4.92
C HIS A 55 -6.55 9.93 5.19
N HIS A 56 -5.92 10.43 4.16
CA HIS A 56 -4.58 11.00 4.26
C HIS A 56 -4.38 12.02 3.15
N VAL A 57 -3.45 12.92 3.39
CA VAL A 57 -3.15 13.99 2.43
C VAL A 57 -2.59 13.43 1.12
N ASN A 58 -2.01 12.25 1.16
CA ASN A 58 -1.37 11.63 0.00
C ASN A 58 -2.40 11.24 -1.05
N GLU A 59 -2.13 11.57 -2.30
CA GLU A 59 -2.84 10.95 -3.41
C GLU A 59 -2.38 9.50 -3.50
N GLN A 60 -3.29 8.58 -3.81
CA GLN A 60 -2.99 7.16 -3.86
C GLN A 60 -3.49 6.55 -5.17
N VAL A 61 -2.63 5.75 -5.80
CA VAL A 61 -3.03 4.89 -6.92
C VAL A 61 -2.81 3.46 -6.47
N THR A 62 -3.88 2.68 -6.49
CA THR A 62 -3.88 1.29 -6.08
C THR A 62 -3.98 0.40 -7.31
N TYR A 63 -3.03 -0.50 -7.48
CA TYR A 63 -3.01 -1.46 -8.57
C TYR A 63 -2.99 -2.87 -7.98
N VAL A 64 -4.08 -3.62 -8.18
CA VAL A 64 -4.17 -4.99 -7.68
C VAL A 64 -3.45 -5.92 -8.66
N LEU A 65 -2.37 -6.56 -8.20
CA LEU A 65 -1.59 -7.49 -9.02
C LEU A 65 -2.23 -8.87 -9.03
N SER A 66 -2.75 -9.32 -7.88
CA SER A 66 -3.46 -10.59 -7.77
C SER A 66 -4.46 -10.48 -6.64
N GLY A 67 -5.56 -11.21 -6.72
CA GLY A 67 -6.61 -11.17 -5.74
C GLY A 67 -7.67 -10.13 -6.05
N ALA A 68 -8.35 -9.63 -5.03
CA ALA A 68 -9.41 -8.64 -5.17
C ALA A 68 -9.61 -7.87 -3.88
N LEU A 69 -9.75 -6.55 -3.99
CA LEU A 69 -10.06 -5.65 -2.88
C LEU A 69 -11.43 -5.03 -3.09
N LYS A 70 -12.23 -5.01 -2.02
CA LYS A 70 -13.51 -4.33 -1.99
C LYS A 70 -13.32 -3.01 -1.25
N PHE A 71 -13.61 -1.91 -1.92
CA PHE A 71 -13.50 -0.57 -1.34
C PHE A 71 -14.87 0.02 -1.05
N TRP A 72 -14.97 0.68 0.09
CA TRP A 72 -16.08 1.59 0.42
C TRP A 72 -15.51 3.00 0.33
N ILE A 73 -15.94 3.74 -0.65
CA ILE A 73 -15.36 5.04 -0.96
C ILE A 73 -16.40 5.93 -1.63
N ASP A 74 -16.50 7.17 -1.17
CA ASP A 74 -17.36 8.19 -1.79
C ASP A 74 -18.83 7.72 -1.88
N GLY A 75 -19.31 7.01 -0.86
CA GLY A 75 -20.67 6.49 -0.82
C GLY A 75 -20.91 5.30 -1.74
N GLU A 76 -19.87 4.75 -2.34
CA GLU A 76 -19.99 3.65 -3.30
C GLU A 76 -19.18 2.44 -2.83
N VAL A 77 -19.50 1.30 -3.42
CA VAL A 77 -18.72 0.07 -3.25
C VAL A 77 -18.06 -0.24 -4.59
N ILE A 78 -16.73 -0.34 -4.59
CA ILE A 78 -15.96 -0.63 -5.81
C ILE A 78 -15.07 -1.84 -5.53
N VAL A 79 -15.21 -2.89 -6.35
CA VAL A 79 -14.32 -4.05 -6.27
C VAL A 79 -13.24 -3.89 -7.33
N VAL A 80 -11.99 -3.93 -6.88
CA VAL A 80 -10.82 -3.81 -7.74
C VAL A 80 -10.18 -5.19 -7.81
N GLY A 81 -10.22 -5.80 -8.98
CA GLY A 81 -9.64 -7.12 -9.21
C GLY A 81 -8.26 -7.06 -9.84
N ALA A 82 -7.67 -8.23 -10.06
CA ALA A 82 -6.34 -8.34 -10.64
C ALA A 82 -6.26 -7.59 -11.98
N GLY A 83 -5.23 -6.77 -12.13
CA GLY A 83 -5.03 -5.98 -13.35
C GLY A 83 -5.81 -4.68 -13.39
N GLU A 84 -6.51 -4.34 -12.30
CA GLU A 84 -7.34 -3.13 -12.25
C GLU A 84 -6.74 -2.10 -11.30
N VAL A 85 -7.11 -0.84 -11.50
CA VAL A 85 -6.53 0.30 -10.79
C VAL A 85 -7.64 1.16 -10.21
N LEU A 86 -7.43 1.64 -9.00
CA LEU A 86 -8.29 2.65 -8.35
C LEU A 86 -7.43 3.86 -7.99
N CYS A 87 -7.83 5.04 -8.47
CA CYS A 87 -7.17 6.29 -8.10
C CYS A 87 -7.96 6.96 -6.99
N ILE A 88 -7.29 7.27 -5.88
CA ILE A 88 -7.93 7.84 -4.69
C ILE A 88 -7.37 9.25 -4.48
N PRO A 89 -8.23 10.28 -4.59
CA PRO A 89 -7.79 11.66 -4.36
C PRO A 89 -7.35 11.90 -2.93
N SER A 90 -6.56 12.95 -2.74
CA SER A 90 -6.11 13.42 -1.42
C SER A 90 -7.32 13.60 -0.49
N ASN A 91 -7.18 13.07 0.73
CA ASN A 91 -8.14 13.23 1.83
C ASN A 91 -9.53 12.61 1.63
N LEU A 92 -9.74 11.81 0.59
CA LEU A 92 -11.00 11.11 0.41
C LEU A 92 -11.03 9.87 1.30
N PRO A 93 -11.98 9.78 2.25
CA PRO A 93 -12.05 8.62 3.15
C PRO A 93 -12.34 7.33 2.37
N HIS A 94 -11.68 6.26 2.77
CA HIS A 94 -11.84 4.95 2.14
C HIS A 94 -11.55 3.83 3.13
N GLN A 95 -12.21 2.70 2.90
CA GLN A 95 -12.03 1.46 3.64
C GLN A 95 -11.89 0.33 2.63
N ALA A 96 -11.12 -0.69 2.97
CA ALA A 96 -10.93 -1.81 2.06
C ALA A 96 -11.01 -3.14 2.80
N GLU A 97 -11.43 -4.16 2.06
CA GLU A 97 -11.43 -5.54 2.55
C GLU A 97 -10.86 -6.44 1.47
N ALA A 98 -9.94 -7.34 1.84
CA ALA A 98 -9.43 -8.34 0.92
C ALA A 98 -10.45 -9.47 0.78
N LEU A 99 -10.98 -9.64 -0.42
CA LEU A 99 -11.96 -10.68 -0.71
C LEU A 99 -11.29 -12.05 -0.86
N GLU A 100 -10.02 -12.06 -1.15
CA GLU A 100 -9.14 -13.23 -1.24
C GLU A 100 -7.72 -12.76 -0.93
N ASP A 101 -6.77 -13.68 -0.87
CA ASP A 101 -5.37 -13.28 -0.69
C ASP A 101 -4.97 -12.36 -1.83
N THR A 102 -4.46 -11.20 -1.49
CA THR A 102 -4.25 -10.11 -2.46
C THR A 102 -2.83 -9.57 -2.38
N VAL A 103 -2.26 -9.31 -3.53
CA VAL A 103 -1.04 -8.53 -3.67
C VAL A 103 -1.42 -7.22 -4.32
N ASP A 104 -1.19 -6.13 -3.61
CA ASP A 104 -1.58 -4.78 -4.00
C ASP A 104 -0.33 -3.92 -4.10
N LEU A 105 -0.25 -3.11 -5.15
CA LEU A 105 0.81 -2.14 -5.32
C LEU A 105 0.20 -0.76 -5.19
N ASP A 106 0.63 -0.01 -4.16
CA ASP A 106 0.14 1.34 -3.91
C ASP A 106 1.24 2.35 -4.22
N VAL A 107 0.86 3.40 -4.93
CA VAL A 107 1.74 4.54 -5.21
C VAL A 107 1.18 5.75 -4.50
N PHE A 108 2.01 6.44 -3.72
CA PHE A 108 1.62 7.62 -2.95
C PHE A 108 2.45 8.84 -3.32
N ASN A 109 1.82 9.99 -3.38
CA ASN A 109 2.49 11.28 -3.52
C ASN A 109 1.82 12.28 -2.57
N PRO A 110 2.54 12.89 -1.63
CA PRO A 110 3.94 12.60 -1.25
C PRO A 110 4.08 11.27 -0.50
N PRO A 111 5.28 10.84 -0.15
CA PRO A 111 5.46 9.64 0.65
C PRO A 111 4.68 9.68 1.97
N ARG A 112 4.18 8.53 2.40
CA ARG A 112 3.39 8.40 3.63
C ARG A 112 4.28 8.58 4.85
N ALA A 113 4.22 9.77 5.45
CA ALA A 113 5.00 10.06 6.66
C ALA A 113 4.60 9.16 7.83
N ASP A 114 3.31 8.82 7.94
CA ASP A 114 2.83 7.94 9.01
C ASP A 114 3.40 6.52 8.88
N TRP A 115 3.63 6.04 7.66
CA TRP A 115 4.25 4.73 7.44
C TRP A 115 5.74 4.79 7.78
N ILE A 116 6.43 5.85 7.36
CA ILE A 116 7.85 6.03 7.63
C ILE A 116 8.10 6.17 9.13
N ASN A 117 7.23 6.89 9.83
CA ASN A 117 7.34 7.16 11.28
C ASN A 117 6.68 6.08 12.12
N LYS A 118 6.01 5.10 11.49
CA LYS A 118 5.31 3.99 12.15
C LYS A 118 4.24 4.47 13.13
N THR A 119 3.48 5.49 12.70
CA THR A 119 2.36 6.05 13.46
C THR A 119 1.01 5.64 12.86
N ASP A 120 1.00 4.62 12.01
CA ASP A 120 -0.17 4.13 11.30
C ASP A 120 -0.86 3.01 12.09
N ASP A 121 -1.31 3.33 13.29
CA ASP A 121 -1.89 2.34 14.22
C ASP A 121 -3.09 1.61 13.65
N TYR A 122 -3.87 2.26 12.77
CA TYR A 122 -5.05 1.65 12.18
C TYR A 122 -4.71 0.41 11.33
N LEU A 123 -3.49 0.32 10.79
CA LEU A 123 -3.05 -0.85 10.03
C LEU A 123 -2.52 -1.96 10.94
N ARG A 124 -2.18 -1.62 12.18
CA ARG A 124 -1.53 -2.56 13.10
C ARG A 124 -2.50 -3.25 14.04
N GLY A 125 -3.80 -2.99 13.87
CA GLY A 125 -4.81 -3.55 14.74
C GLY A 125 -4.75 -3.01 16.16
N GLU A 126 -4.12 -1.86 16.38
CA GLU A 126 -4.01 -1.23 17.69
C GLU A 126 -5.07 -0.15 17.88
N LYS A 127 -5.36 0.13 19.14
CA LYS A 127 -6.39 1.12 19.48
C LYS A 127 -5.79 2.49 19.72
#